data_c8e621bd097a13f5139d93f0fe0708c6
#
_entry.id   c8e621bd097a13f5139d93f0fe0708c6
#
_cell.length_a   1.000
_cell.length_b   1.000
_cell.length_c   1.000
_cell.angle_alpha   90.00
_cell.angle_beta   90.00
_cell.angle_gamma   90.00
#
_symmetry.space_group_name_H-M   'P 1'
#
loop_
_entity.id
_entity.type
_entity.pdbx_description
1 polymer ?
#
loop_
_entity_poly.entity_id
_entity_poly.type
_entity_poly.pdbx_seq_one_letter_code
_entity_poly.pdbx_strand_id
1 'polypeptide(L)'
;MRCTDTRPPFAGLHGKGLDAMLAALPSPCYLLDEARLRRNGEILLGVQQRTGCKILLAQKAFSNFGCYPVLAPYLAGTEASGLYESRLGKEELPEKENHVFCAAYRANEFDELLQYADHIVFNSPRQLAKFGPAAKAAGKSVGLRVNPEWADRAV
;
A
#
# COMPACT_ATOMS: atom_id res chain seq x y z
N MET A 1 4.16 3.15 17.33
CA MET A 1 4.55 1.97 18.11
C MET A 1 5.09 0.95 17.12
N ARG A 2 6.41 0.87 16.95
CA ARG A 2 7.04 -0.09 16.03
C ARG A 2 6.83 -1.50 16.56
N CYS A 3 6.46 -2.43 15.69
CA CYS A 3 6.38 -3.85 16.05
C CYS A 3 7.80 -4.37 16.27
N THR A 4 8.27 -4.32 17.52
CA THR A 4 9.61 -4.79 17.91
C THR A 4 9.61 -6.22 18.45
N ASP A 5 8.45 -6.88 18.48
CA ASP A 5 8.33 -8.23 19.00
C ASP A 5 8.56 -9.25 17.89
N THR A 6 9.75 -9.83 17.88
CA THR A 6 10.18 -10.86 16.93
C THR A 6 9.69 -12.27 17.27
N ARG A 7 8.79 -12.40 18.25
CA ARG A 7 8.23 -13.72 18.59
C ARG A 7 7.32 -14.22 17.48
N PRO A 8 7.38 -15.51 17.11
CA PRO A 8 6.48 -16.04 16.08
C PRO A 8 5.04 -15.89 16.56
N PRO A 9 4.22 -15.08 15.87
CA PRO A 9 2.84 -14.86 16.30
C PRO A 9 2.03 -16.11 15.99
N PHE A 10 1.35 -16.65 16.98
CA PHE A 10 0.36 -17.73 16.88
C PHE A 10 0.81 -19.05 16.19
N ALA A 11 2.00 -19.11 15.59
CA ALA A 11 2.53 -20.33 15.01
C ALA A 11 2.76 -21.36 16.14
N GLY A 12 1.85 -22.30 16.24
CA GLY A 12 1.88 -23.34 17.28
C GLY A 12 0.99 -23.07 18.51
N LEU A 13 0.33 -21.92 18.61
CA LEU A 13 -0.67 -21.66 19.63
C LEU A 13 -2.04 -22.13 19.12
N HIS A 14 -2.46 -23.31 19.56
CA HIS A 14 -3.80 -23.85 19.33
C HIS A 14 -4.48 -24.16 20.67
N GLY A 15 -5.80 -23.99 20.72
CA GLY A 15 -6.62 -24.29 21.90
C GLY A 15 -6.30 -23.41 23.10
N LYS A 16 -6.16 -24.00 24.28
CA LYS A 16 -6.05 -23.27 25.57
C LYS A 16 -4.94 -22.21 25.63
N GLY A 17 -3.86 -22.36 24.88
CA GLY A 17 -2.75 -21.40 24.84
C GLY A 17 -3.14 -20.11 24.13
N LEU A 18 -3.86 -20.20 23.01
CA LEU A 18 -4.40 -19.07 22.28
C LEU A 18 -5.46 -18.32 23.11
N ASP A 19 -6.38 -19.07 23.72
CA ASP A 19 -7.45 -18.49 24.55
C ASP A 19 -6.88 -17.71 25.74
N ALA A 20 -5.87 -18.26 26.43
CA ALA A 20 -5.22 -17.58 27.55
C ALA A 20 -4.49 -16.29 27.09
N MET A 21 -3.86 -16.33 25.94
CA MET A 21 -3.20 -15.14 25.39
C MET A 21 -4.21 -14.07 24.96
N LEU A 22 -5.30 -14.46 24.30
CA LEU A 22 -6.36 -13.53 23.89
C LEU A 22 -7.03 -12.89 25.11
N ALA A 23 -7.24 -13.67 26.19
CA ALA A 23 -7.80 -13.17 27.44
C ALA A 23 -6.90 -12.15 28.16
N ALA A 24 -5.59 -12.19 27.91
CA ALA A 24 -4.62 -11.25 28.50
C ALA A 24 -4.46 -9.95 27.73
N LEU A 25 -5.08 -9.83 26.53
CA LEU A 25 -4.98 -8.61 25.71
C LEU A 25 -5.99 -7.55 26.19
N PRO A 26 -5.62 -6.26 26.11
CA PRO A 26 -6.57 -5.19 26.37
C PRO A 26 -7.69 -5.21 25.35
N SER A 27 -8.93 -5.00 25.78
CA SER A 27 -10.09 -4.93 24.90
C SER A 27 -10.73 -3.53 24.98
N PRO A 28 -11.06 -2.90 23.81
CA PRO A 28 -10.93 -3.43 22.45
C PRO A 28 -9.49 -3.28 21.90
N CYS A 29 -9.06 -4.23 21.05
CA CYS A 29 -7.78 -4.13 20.34
C CYS A 29 -7.86 -4.75 18.93
N TYR A 30 -6.96 -4.32 18.03
CA TYR A 30 -6.71 -4.98 16.76
C TYR A 30 -5.55 -5.97 16.93
N LEU A 31 -5.76 -7.19 16.49
CA LEU A 31 -4.77 -8.24 16.53
C LEU A 31 -4.32 -8.56 15.09
N LEU A 32 -3.02 -8.48 14.85
CA LEU A 32 -2.43 -8.80 13.55
C LEU A 32 -1.61 -10.10 13.67
N ASP A 33 -1.97 -11.07 12.84
CA ASP A 33 -1.24 -12.33 12.71
C ASP A 33 -0.17 -12.18 11.63
N GLU A 34 1.07 -11.98 12.06
CA GLU A 34 2.21 -11.80 11.16
C GLU A 34 2.48 -13.04 10.30
N ALA A 35 2.26 -14.25 10.82
CA ALA A 35 2.49 -15.47 10.06
C ALA A 35 1.51 -15.58 8.87
N ARG A 36 0.24 -15.21 9.09
CA ARG A 36 -0.75 -15.14 8.01
C ARG A 36 -0.44 -14.03 7.02
N LEU A 37 0.05 -12.90 7.51
CA LEU A 37 0.45 -11.77 6.65
C LEU A 37 1.61 -12.18 5.73
N ARG A 38 2.63 -12.87 6.25
CA ARG A 38 3.74 -13.43 5.47
C ARG A 38 3.27 -14.44 4.43
N ARG A 39 2.41 -15.39 4.84
CA ARG A 39 1.86 -16.39 3.91
C ARG A 39 1.08 -15.73 2.76
N ASN A 40 0.27 -14.73 3.06
CA ASN A 40 -0.42 -13.96 2.01
C ASN A 40 0.57 -13.25 1.09
N GLY A 41 1.62 -12.67 1.66
CA GLY A 41 2.71 -12.06 0.91
C GLY A 41 3.41 -13.03 -0.04
N GLU A 42 3.71 -14.25 0.42
CA GLU A 42 4.30 -15.32 -0.41
C GLU A 42 3.42 -15.68 -1.61
N ILE A 43 2.09 -15.76 -1.41
CA ILE A 43 1.15 -16.02 -2.49
C ILE A 43 1.21 -14.89 -3.54
N LEU A 44 1.19 -13.64 -3.09
CA LEU A 44 1.24 -12.46 -3.97
C LEU A 44 2.59 -12.39 -4.72
N LEU A 45 3.70 -12.67 -4.04
CA LEU A 45 5.02 -12.75 -4.67
C LEU A 45 5.05 -13.83 -5.75
N GLY A 46 4.47 -15.00 -5.47
CA GLY A 46 4.36 -16.09 -6.45
C GLY A 46 3.54 -15.69 -7.69
N VAL A 47 2.51 -14.84 -7.53
CA VAL A 47 1.78 -14.28 -8.68
C VAL A 47 2.67 -13.35 -9.49
N GLN A 48 3.37 -12.42 -8.85
CA GLN A 48 4.29 -11.50 -9.53
C GLN A 48 5.37 -12.25 -10.33
N GLN A 49 5.97 -13.28 -9.73
CA GLN A 49 7.00 -14.08 -10.39
C GLN A 49 6.50 -14.83 -11.63
N ARG A 50 5.26 -15.33 -11.60
CA ARG A 50 4.69 -16.06 -12.73
C ARG A 50 4.17 -15.18 -13.85
N THR A 51 3.73 -13.97 -13.54
CA THR A 51 3.03 -13.10 -14.50
C THR A 51 3.84 -11.87 -14.93
N GLY A 52 4.90 -11.53 -14.17
CA GLY A 52 5.64 -10.29 -14.36
C GLY A 52 4.89 -9.03 -13.92
N CYS A 53 3.69 -9.16 -13.33
CA CYS A 53 2.97 -8.00 -12.79
C CYS A 53 3.62 -7.49 -11.51
N LYS A 54 3.36 -6.23 -11.17
CA LYS A 54 3.72 -5.62 -9.90
C LYS A 54 2.47 -5.53 -9.01
N ILE A 55 2.57 -6.00 -7.79
CA ILE A 55 1.49 -5.89 -6.81
C ILE A 55 1.90 -4.87 -5.76
N LEU A 56 1.02 -3.90 -5.52
CA LEU A 56 1.25 -2.78 -4.61
C LEU A 56 0.35 -2.90 -3.37
N LEU A 57 0.82 -2.39 -2.24
CA LEU A 57 0.00 -2.24 -1.04
C LEU A 57 -0.91 -1.02 -1.17
N ALA A 58 -2.20 -1.22 -1.27
CA ALA A 58 -3.18 -0.13 -1.22
C ALA A 58 -3.30 0.39 0.23
N GLN A 59 -2.67 1.52 0.54
CA GLN A 59 -2.58 2.06 1.89
C GLN A 59 -3.94 2.42 2.48
N LYS A 60 -4.89 2.88 1.67
CA LYS A 60 -6.28 3.11 2.09
C LYS A 60 -6.98 1.87 2.66
N ALA A 61 -6.55 0.67 2.27
CA ALA A 61 -7.08 -0.59 2.78
C ALA A 61 -6.28 -1.11 3.99
N PHE A 62 -4.98 -0.84 4.03
CA PHE A 62 -4.10 -1.29 5.09
C PHE A 62 -2.90 -0.32 5.23
N SER A 63 -2.97 0.57 6.23
CA SER A 63 -1.92 1.55 6.53
C SER A 63 -1.25 1.33 7.88
N ASN A 64 -1.27 0.09 8.38
CA ASN A 64 -0.49 -0.24 9.57
C ASN A 64 1.00 -0.32 9.22
N PHE A 65 1.67 0.82 9.27
CA PHE A 65 3.07 0.95 8.87
C PHE A 65 4.02 0.09 9.69
N GLY A 66 3.67 -0.28 10.92
CA GLY A 66 4.45 -1.26 11.70
C GLY A 66 4.57 -2.64 11.05
N CYS A 67 3.68 -2.97 10.09
CA CYS A 67 3.72 -4.20 9.30
C CYS A 67 4.40 -4.03 7.93
N TYR A 68 4.76 -2.82 7.51
CA TYR A 68 5.38 -2.60 6.20
C TYR A 68 6.70 -3.37 6.03
N PRO A 69 7.60 -3.44 7.02
CA PRO A 69 8.81 -4.26 6.91
C PRO A 69 8.51 -5.75 6.69
N VAL A 70 7.40 -6.24 7.23
CA VAL A 70 6.95 -7.63 7.02
C VAL A 70 6.50 -7.86 5.58
N LEU A 71 5.86 -6.88 4.97
CA LEU A 71 5.32 -6.94 3.60
C LEU A 71 6.33 -6.58 2.52
N ALA A 72 7.36 -5.80 2.86
CA ALA A 72 8.37 -5.30 1.93
C ALA A 72 9.01 -6.37 1.03
N PRO A 73 9.34 -7.59 1.52
CA PRO A 73 9.92 -8.63 0.67
C PRO A 73 8.99 -9.16 -0.42
N TYR A 74 7.68 -8.98 -0.25
CA TYR A 74 6.66 -9.62 -1.08
C TYR A 74 6.00 -8.70 -2.09
N LEU A 75 6.06 -7.38 -1.89
CA LEU A 75 5.36 -6.41 -2.70
C LEU A 75 6.32 -5.51 -3.48
N ALA A 76 5.86 -5.04 -4.64
CA ALA A 76 6.64 -4.14 -5.50
C ALA A 76 6.68 -2.71 -4.94
N GLY A 77 5.68 -2.32 -4.15
CA GLY A 77 5.60 -0.98 -3.59
C GLY A 77 4.27 -0.69 -2.90
N THR A 78 3.95 0.58 -2.82
CA THR A 78 2.71 1.11 -2.23
C THR A 78 1.85 1.85 -3.25
N GLU A 79 0.55 1.89 -3.01
CA GLU A 79 -0.40 2.76 -3.70
C GLU A 79 -1.01 3.72 -2.68
N ALA A 80 -0.95 5.00 -2.99
CA ALA A 80 -1.39 6.11 -2.16
C ALA A 80 -2.58 6.84 -2.80
N SER A 81 -3.52 7.27 -1.97
CA SER A 81 -4.68 8.05 -2.40
C SER A 81 -4.46 9.57 -2.25
N GLY A 82 -3.28 9.99 -1.80
CA GLY A 82 -2.93 11.40 -1.59
C GLY A 82 -1.56 11.60 -0.98
N LEU A 83 -1.25 12.86 -0.64
CA LEU A 83 0.06 13.29 -0.16
C LEU A 83 0.56 12.51 1.06
N TYR A 84 -0.27 12.40 2.10
CA TYR A 84 0.18 11.80 3.37
C TYR A 84 0.43 10.29 3.27
N GLU A 85 -0.37 9.56 2.50
CA GLU A 85 -0.11 8.15 2.23
C GLU A 85 1.13 8.00 1.35
N SER A 86 1.33 8.89 0.35
CA SER A 86 2.52 8.88 -0.50
C SER A 86 3.79 9.10 0.32
N ARG A 87 3.76 10.07 1.23
CA ARG A 87 4.84 10.32 2.17
C ARG A 87 5.11 9.11 3.07
N LEU A 88 4.07 8.54 3.68
CA LEU A 88 4.18 7.35 4.51
C LEU A 88 4.82 6.18 3.75
N GLY A 89 4.34 5.90 2.52
CA GLY A 89 4.90 4.85 1.69
C GLY A 89 6.39 5.04 1.41
N LYS A 90 6.79 6.28 1.10
CA LYS A 90 8.21 6.59 0.81
C LYS A 90 9.09 6.57 2.05
N GLU A 91 8.60 7.04 3.19
CA GLU A 91 9.35 7.03 4.46
C GLU A 91 9.55 5.61 5.00
N GLU A 92 8.54 4.75 4.91
CA GLU A 92 8.60 3.39 5.47
C GLU A 92 9.17 2.34 4.50
N LEU A 93 9.06 2.57 3.18
CA LEU A 93 9.56 1.69 2.13
C LEU A 93 10.34 2.47 1.05
N PRO A 94 11.46 3.13 1.40
CA PRO A 94 12.17 4.05 0.51
C PRO A 94 12.66 3.43 -0.79
N GLU A 95 12.99 2.13 -0.78
CA GLU A 95 13.50 1.38 -1.92
C GLU A 95 12.40 0.78 -2.83
N LYS A 96 11.14 1.01 -2.47
CA LYS A 96 9.99 0.47 -3.21
C LYS A 96 9.30 1.55 -4.03
N GLU A 97 8.62 1.11 -5.10
CA GLU A 97 7.82 2.02 -5.90
C GLU A 97 6.66 2.61 -5.10
N ASN A 98 6.40 3.89 -5.29
CA ASN A 98 5.29 4.60 -4.68
C ASN A 98 4.38 5.17 -5.77
N HIS A 99 3.24 4.53 -5.95
CA HIS A 99 2.23 4.91 -6.92
C HIS A 99 1.17 5.79 -6.25
N VAL A 100 0.68 6.79 -6.96
CA VAL A 100 -0.34 7.69 -6.43
C VAL A 100 -1.49 7.82 -7.42
N PHE A 101 -2.70 7.55 -6.96
CA PHE A 101 -3.93 7.91 -7.63
C PHE A 101 -4.82 8.74 -6.69
N CYS A 102 -5.05 9.98 -7.04
CA CYS A 102 -5.96 10.87 -6.32
C CYS A 102 -7.08 11.35 -7.25
N ALA A 103 -8.33 11.28 -6.78
CA ALA A 103 -9.48 11.77 -7.55
C ALA A 103 -9.37 13.27 -7.86
N ALA A 104 -8.76 14.05 -6.92
CA ALA A 104 -8.54 15.47 -7.09
C ALA A 104 -7.23 15.91 -6.43
N TYR A 105 -6.19 16.15 -7.24
CA TYR A 105 -4.94 16.73 -6.76
C TYR A 105 -5.11 18.21 -6.39
N ARG A 106 -4.54 18.60 -5.26
CA ARG A 106 -4.51 19.99 -4.80
C ARG A 106 -3.24 20.67 -5.27
N ALA A 107 -3.37 21.89 -5.80
CA ALA A 107 -2.24 22.61 -6.37
C ALA A 107 -1.16 22.96 -5.31
N ASN A 108 -1.58 23.23 -4.08
CA ASN A 108 -0.68 23.57 -2.99
C ASN A 108 0.04 22.35 -2.36
N GLU A 109 -0.33 21.14 -2.74
CA GLU A 109 0.27 19.90 -2.23
C GLU A 109 1.06 19.17 -3.32
N PHE A 110 0.87 19.55 -4.59
CA PHE A 110 1.37 18.74 -5.70
C PHE A 110 2.90 18.73 -5.80
N ASP A 111 3.54 19.86 -5.54
CA ASP A 111 5.00 19.96 -5.58
C ASP A 111 5.66 19.12 -4.46
N GLU A 112 5.02 19.06 -3.28
CA GLU A 112 5.47 18.18 -2.21
C GLU A 112 5.24 16.70 -2.58
N LEU A 113 4.08 16.36 -3.16
CA LEU A 113 3.76 15.01 -3.59
C LEU A 113 4.78 14.47 -4.61
N LEU A 114 5.30 15.33 -5.48
CA LEU A 114 6.35 14.96 -6.46
C LEU A 114 7.64 14.45 -5.79
N GLN A 115 7.91 14.80 -4.54
CA GLN A 115 9.09 14.34 -3.82
C GLN A 115 8.98 12.86 -3.43
N TYR A 116 7.77 12.36 -3.25
CA TYR A 116 7.51 11.02 -2.74
C TYR A 116 7.05 10.03 -3.82
N ALA A 117 6.29 10.49 -4.80
CA ALA A 117 5.70 9.65 -5.84
C ALA A 117 6.70 9.24 -6.93
N ASP A 118 6.63 8.00 -7.39
CA ASP A 118 7.34 7.51 -8.58
C ASP A 118 6.41 7.46 -9.80
N HIS A 119 5.14 7.09 -9.59
CA HIS A 119 4.09 6.99 -10.59
C HIS A 119 2.86 7.79 -10.17
N ILE A 120 2.34 8.64 -11.06
CA ILE A 120 1.19 9.51 -10.78
C ILE A 120 0.09 9.25 -11.79
N VAL A 121 -1.07 8.82 -11.33
CA VAL A 121 -2.24 8.57 -12.17
C VAL A 121 -3.24 9.72 -12.02
N PHE A 122 -3.58 10.36 -13.13
CA PHE A 122 -4.56 11.43 -13.17
C PHE A 122 -5.97 10.90 -13.44
N ASN A 123 -6.96 11.51 -12.78
CA ASN A 123 -8.35 11.08 -12.88
C ASN A 123 -9.07 11.66 -14.11
N SER A 124 -8.46 12.63 -14.80
CA SER A 124 -9.07 13.25 -15.97
C SER A 124 -8.02 13.89 -16.88
N PRO A 125 -8.34 14.10 -18.20
CA PRO A 125 -7.48 14.86 -19.11
C PRO A 125 -7.17 16.27 -18.60
N ARG A 126 -8.14 16.92 -17.91
CA ARG A 126 -7.93 18.24 -17.32
C ARG A 126 -6.87 18.25 -16.23
N GLN A 127 -6.86 17.23 -15.37
CA GLN A 127 -5.79 17.08 -14.36
C GLN A 127 -4.45 16.81 -15.00
N LEU A 128 -4.41 15.91 -16.00
CA LEU A 128 -3.20 15.63 -16.75
C LEU A 128 -2.64 16.88 -17.43
N ALA A 129 -3.48 17.70 -18.05
CA ALA A 129 -3.06 18.96 -18.67
C ALA A 129 -2.50 19.95 -17.64
N LYS A 130 -3.11 20.02 -16.45
CA LYS A 130 -2.71 20.95 -15.38
C LYS A 130 -1.40 20.53 -14.68
N PHE A 131 -1.27 19.29 -14.32
CA PHE A 131 -0.20 18.78 -13.44
C PHE A 131 0.83 17.91 -14.15
N GLY A 132 0.49 17.36 -15.32
CA GLY A 132 1.38 16.47 -16.08
C GLY A 132 2.70 17.09 -16.48
N PRO A 133 2.77 18.37 -16.90
CA PRO A 133 4.05 19.03 -17.21
C PRO A 133 5.01 19.04 -16.02
N ALA A 134 4.53 19.36 -14.81
CA ALA A 134 5.34 19.38 -13.59
C ALA A 134 5.80 17.96 -13.22
N ALA A 135 4.90 16.97 -13.28
CA ALA A 135 5.24 15.58 -13.02
C ALA A 135 6.31 15.06 -13.99
N LYS A 136 6.17 15.37 -15.28
CA LYS A 136 7.14 15.01 -16.32
C LYS A 136 8.50 15.70 -16.10
N ALA A 137 8.50 16.99 -15.77
CA ALA A 137 9.73 17.72 -15.47
C ALA A 137 10.46 17.15 -14.25
N ALA A 138 9.71 16.62 -13.26
CA ALA A 138 10.26 15.90 -12.11
C ALA A 138 10.66 14.44 -12.42
N GLY A 139 10.60 14.00 -13.68
CA GLY A 139 10.97 12.65 -14.11
C GLY A 139 10.00 11.55 -13.68
N LYS A 140 8.76 11.91 -13.32
CA LYS A 140 7.77 10.93 -12.84
C LYS A 140 7.06 10.24 -13.99
N SER A 141 6.75 8.96 -13.80
CA SER A 141 5.84 8.24 -14.68
C SER A 141 4.41 8.73 -14.49
N VAL A 142 3.69 8.95 -15.59
CA VAL A 142 2.32 9.47 -15.53
C VAL A 142 1.35 8.55 -16.25
N GLY A 143 0.15 8.43 -15.69
CA GLY A 143 -0.95 7.66 -16.24
C GLY A 143 -2.26 8.45 -16.23
N LEU A 144 -3.22 7.98 -17.01
CA LEU A 144 -4.57 8.50 -17.04
C LEU A 144 -5.54 7.36 -16.71
N ARG A 145 -6.39 7.56 -15.71
CA ARG A 145 -7.47 6.62 -15.40
C ARG A 145 -8.57 6.77 -16.43
N VAL A 146 -8.95 5.64 -17.02
CA VAL A 146 -10.12 5.52 -17.90
C VAL A 146 -11.17 4.70 -17.19
N ASN A 147 -12.39 5.23 -17.07
CA ASN A 147 -13.54 4.47 -16.62
C ASN A 147 -14.39 4.15 -17.86
N PRO A 148 -14.47 2.88 -18.33
CA PRO A 148 -15.25 2.53 -19.50
C PRO A 148 -16.76 2.53 -19.25
N GLU A 149 -17.21 2.85 -18.02
CA GLU A 149 -18.62 2.81 -17.60
C GLU A 149 -19.31 1.45 -17.83
N TRP A 150 -18.49 0.43 -17.99
CA TRP A 150 -18.95 -0.94 -18.16
C TRP A 150 -18.87 -1.70 -16.82
N ALA A 151 -19.97 -2.28 -16.40
CA ALA A 151 -20.02 -3.17 -15.25
C ALA A 151 -20.49 -4.53 -15.71
N ASP A 152 -19.68 -5.56 -15.51
CA ASP A 152 -20.15 -6.93 -15.60
C ASP A 152 -21.04 -7.18 -14.39
N ARG A 153 -22.35 -7.12 -14.61
CA ARG A 153 -23.33 -7.57 -13.62
C ARG A 153 -23.51 -9.08 -13.79
N ALA A 154 -22.47 -9.83 -13.48
CA ALA A 154 -22.67 -11.23 -13.17
C ALA A 154 -23.49 -11.27 -11.88
N VAL A 155 -24.76 -11.52 -12.03
CA VAL A 155 -25.75 -11.78 -10.97
C VAL A 155 -25.45 -13.16 -10.38
#